data_fed1d66c6a7b81f7b7249efdc5d63ccb
#
_entry.id   fed1d66c6a7b81f7b7249efdc5d63ccb
#
_cell.length_a   1.000
_cell.length_b   1.000
_cell.length_c   1.000
_cell.angle_alpha   90.00
_cell.angle_beta   90.00
_cell.angle_gamma   90.00
#
_symmetry.space_group_name_H-M   'P 1'
#
loop_
_entity.id
_entity.type
_entity.pdbx_description
1 polymer ?
#
loop_
_entity_poly.entity_id
_entity_poly.type
_entity_poly.pdbx_seq_one_letter_code
_entity_poly.pdbx_strand_id
1 'polypeptide(L)'
;MVKNKKTIQFIGVDCILMVILTLLDQWTKSLVVHHLKDQSDIILIPGVFQLHYLENRGAAFGILQNQRIIFVILTIIYLAAVFWFLHRCPKNGRYTLLHIIASVLTAGALGNFIDRLRLGYVVDFFYFSLINFPVFNVADIFVVISFIGIAVSILFIYKDDEFEFLSIRKKESKA
;
A
#
# COMPACT_ATOMS: atom_id res chain seq x y z
N MET A 1 -0.84 -30.53 -14.38
CA MET A 1 0.46 -29.93 -14.05
C MET A 1 0.61 -28.46 -14.49
N VAL A 2 0.21 -28.04 -15.69
CA VAL A 2 0.39 -26.67 -16.21
C VAL A 2 -0.37 -25.60 -15.38
N LYS A 3 -1.58 -25.88 -14.90
CA LYS A 3 -2.38 -24.94 -14.08
C LYS A 3 -1.71 -24.60 -12.75
N ASN A 4 -1.01 -25.56 -12.15
CA ASN A 4 -0.31 -25.38 -10.88
C ASN A 4 0.94 -24.49 -11.03
N LYS A 5 1.67 -24.63 -12.15
CA LYS A 5 2.85 -23.83 -12.45
C LYS A 5 2.54 -22.31 -12.59
N LYS A 6 1.46 -21.97 -13.33
CA LYS A 6 1.03 -20.58 -13.49
C LYS A 6 0.62 -19.94 -12.14
N THR A 7 -0.12 -20.68 -11.31
CA THR A 7 -0.53 -20.20 -9.97
C THR A 7 0.69 -19.88 -9.10
N ILE A 8 1.68 -20.75 -9.08
CA ILE A 8 2.94 -20.54 -8.32
C ILE A 8 3.69 -19.32 -8.84
N GLN A 9 3.74 -19.13 -10.17
CA GLN A 9 4.39 -17.96 -10.77
C GLN A 9 3.70 -16.65 -10.35
N PHE A 10 2.35 -16.56 -10.39
CA PHE A 10 1.62 -15.37 -9.93
C PHE A 10 1.89 -15.07 -8.47
N ILE A 11 1.77 -16.06 -7.58
CA ILE A 11 2.06 -15.88 -6.16
C ILE A 11 3.51 -15.42 -5.94
N GLY A 12 4.46 -16.01 -6.67
CA GLY A 12 5.87 -15.62 -6.58
C GLY A 12 6.09 -14.17 -6.99
N VAL A 13 5.48 -13.72 -8.09
CA VAL A 13 5.58 -12.33 -8.55
C VAL A 13 4.93 -11.37 -7.55
N ASP A 14 3.73 -11.69 -7.04
CA ASP A 14 3.04 -10.88 -6.04
C ASP A 14 3.92 -10.72 -4.78
N CYS A 15 4.46 -11.82 -4.25
CA CYS A 15 5.34 -11.78 -3.06
C CYS A 15 6.63 -10.97 -3.32
N ILE A 16 7.29 -11.19 -4.45
CA ILE A 16 8.53 -10.47 -4.81
C ILE A 16 8.25 -8.96 -4.90
N LEU A 17 7.15 -8.57 -5.57
CA LEU A 17 6.77 -7.17 -5.72
C LEU A 17 6.48 -6.53 -4.37
N MET A 18 5.70 -7.19 -3.51
CA MET A 18 5.41 -6.71 -2.15
C MET A 18 6.70 -6.51 -1.34
N VAL A 19 7.61 -7.49 -1.37
CA VAL A 19 8.87 -7.43 -0.62
C VAL A 19 9.75 -6.29 -1.13
N ILE A 20 9.97 -6.19 -2.45
CA ILE A 20 10.83 -5.15 -3.03
C ILE A 20 10.32 -3.75 -2.71
N LEU A 21 9.01 -3.50 -2.88
CA LEU A 21 8.42 -2.18 -2.63
C LEU A 21 8.41 -1.84 -1.13
N THR A 22 8.15 -2.82 -0.26
CA THR A 22 8.24 -2.61 1.20
C THR A 22 9.69 -2.29 1.61
N LEU A 23 10.68 -2.99 1.05
CA LEU A 23 12.09 -2.71 1.31
C LEU A 23 12.49 -1.31 0.80
N LEU A 24 11.97 -0.89 -0.36
CA LEU A 24 12.21 0.45 -0.89
C LEU A 24 11.67 1.53 0.05
N ASP A 25 10.45 1.37 0.56
CA ASP A 25 9.89 2.28 1.56
C ASP A 25 10.74 2.33 2.83
N GLN A 26 11.07 1.19 3.41
CA GLN A 26 11.87 1.12 4.64
C GLN A 26 13.29 1.65 4.45
N TRP A 27 13.88 1.45 3.27
CA TRP A 27 15.19 2.01 2.93
C TRP A 27 15.14 3.54 2.87
N THR A 28 14.16 4.13 2.19
CA THR A 28 14.01 5.59 2.12
C THR A 28 13.76 6.20 3.50
N LYS A 29 12.93 5.58 4.33
CA LYS A 29 12.70 5.99 5.72
C LYS A 29 13.98 5.92 6.56
N SER A 30 14.79 4.86 6.39
CA SER A 30 16.09 4.74 7.07
C SER A 30 17.04 5.84 6.68
N LEU A 31 17.11 6.20 5.39
CA LEU A 31 17.94 7.32 4.93
C LEU A 31 17.49 8.65 5.56
N VAL A 32 16.18 8.88 5.60
CA VAL A 32 15.60 10.09 6.18
C VAL A 32 15.88 10.17 7.68
N VAL A 33 15.71 9.09 8.42
CA VAL A 33 16.07 9.05 9.85
C VAL A 33 17.55 9.37 10.05
N HIS A 34 18.42 8.81 9.21
CA HIS A 34 19.88 9.03 9.37
C HIS A 34 20.31 10.46 9.04
N HIS A 35 19.68 11.11 8.05
CA HIS A 35 20.15 12.40 7.54
C HIS A 35 19.32 13.61 7.98
N LEU A 36 18.07 13.41 8.42
CA LEU A 36 17.13 14.50 8.70
C LEU A 36 16.62 14.53 10.14
N LYS A 37 16.71 13.42 10.88
CA LYS A 37 16.29 13.43 12.28
C LYS A 37 17.20 14.38 13.06
N ASP A 38 16.57 15.34 13.78
CA ASP A 38 17.24 16.39 14.54
C ASP A 38 18.14 17.33 13.68
N GLN A 39 17.88 17.40 12.38
CA GLN A 39 18.56 18.28 11.42
C GLN A 39 17.57 19.24 10.75
N SER A 40 18.13 20.25 10.07
CA SER A 40 17.33 21.17 9.25
C SER A 40 16.74 20.46 8.03
N ASP A 41 15.56 20.93 7.58
CA ASP A 41 14.93 20.45 6.37
C ASP A 41 15.82 20.60 5.14
N ILE A 42 15.76 19.65 4.22
CA ILE A 42 16.41 19.76 2.91
C ILE A 42 15.41 20.39 1.94
N ILE A 43 15.66 21.65 1.57
CA ILE A 43 14.83 22.40 0.63
C ILE A 43 15.19 21.98 -0.79
N LEU A 44 14.26 21.31 -1.50
CA LEU A 44 14.42 20.90 -2.88
C LEU A 44 13.94 21.97 -3.85
N ILE A 45 12.80 22.58 -3.57
CA ILE A 45 12.24 23.72 -4.33
C ILE A 45 11.81 24.77 -3.31
N PRO A 46 12.49 25.94 -3.23
CA PRO A 46 12.19 26.97 -2.24
C PRO A 46 10.72 27.37 -2.22
N GLY A 47 10.10 27.30 -1.03
CA GLY A 47 8.70 27.66 -0.83
C GLY A 47 7.68 26.68 -1.41
N VAL A 48 8.10 25.56 -2.02
CA VAL A 48 7.19 24.61 -2.68
C VAL A 48 7.33 23.20 -2.12
N PHE A 49 8.55 22.65 -2.09
CA PHE A 49 8.76 21.24 -1.77
C PHE A 49 10.06 21.02 -1.03
N GLN A 50 9.99 20.26 0.04
CA GLN A 50 11.13 19.95 0.90
C GLN A 50 11.05 18.56 1.51
N LEU A 51 12.16 18.06 2.00
CA LEU A 51 12.21 16.88 2.85
C LEU A 51 12.22 17.38 4.31
N HIS A 52 11.18 17.00 5.06
CA HIS A 52 10.95 17.36 6.45
C HIS A 52 10.74 16.09 7.29
N TYR A 53 11.56 15.85 8.31
CA TYR A 53 11.38 14.69 9.17
C TYR A 53 10.18 14.87 10.11
N LEU A 54 9.25 13.93 10.08
CA LEU A 54 8.08 13.94 10.96
C LEU A 54 7.80 12.54 11.54
N GLU A 55 7.65 12.46 12.88
CA GLU A 55 7.12 11.27 13.57
C GLU A 55 5.59 11.31 13.60
N ASN A 56 4.94 10.67 12.64
CA ASN A 56 3.48 10.66 12.54
C ASN A 56 2.88 9.59 13.45
N ARG A 57 2.25 10.01 14.54
CA ARG A 57 1.59 9.14 15.54
C ARG A 57 0.10 8.93 15.28
N GLY A 58 -0.42 9.43 14.16
CA GLY A 58 -1.83 9.34 13.78
C GLY A 58 -2.04 8.93 12.32
N ALA A 59 -3.13 9.39 11.73
CA ALA A 59 -3.40 9.40 10.31
C ALA A 59 -3.11 10.79 9.72
N ALA A 60 -3.41 10.96 8.42
CA ALA A 60 -3.36 12.28 7.78
C ALA A 60 -4.19 13.31 8.58
N PHE A 61 -3.74 14.56 8.56
CA PHE A 61 -4.37 15.69 9.27
C PHE A 61 -4.47 15.52 10.80
N GLY A 62 -3.65 14.65 11.41
CA GLY A 62 -3.62 14.46 12.86
C GLY A 62 -4.80 13.69 13.45
N ILE A 63 -5.57 12.97 12.62
CA ILE A 63 -6.68 12.14 13.08
C ILE A 63 -6.13 10.91 13.83
N LEU A 64 -6.80 10.51 14.94
CA LEU A 64 -6.45 9.33 15.74
C LEU A 64 -5.02 9.37 16.29
N GLN A 65 -4.53 10.53 16.76
CA GLN A 65 -3.22 10.65 17.38
C GLN A 65 -3.05 9.64 18.53
N ASN A 66 -1.87 9.00 18.58
CA ASN A 66 -1.50 8.00 19.58
C ASN A 66 -2.37 6.72 19.61
N GLN A 67 -3.21 6.49 18.59
CA GLN A 67 -4.05 5.29 18.49
C GLN A 67 -3.38 4.16 17.70
N ARG A 68 -2.10 3.87 18.01
CA ARG A 68 -1.30 2.84 17.34
C ARG A 68 -2.03 1.50 17.20
N ILE A 69 -2.72 1.05 18.25
CA ILE A 69 -3.40 -0.26 18.29
C ILE A 69 -4.51 -0.31 17.23
N ILE A 70 -5.27 0.77 17.05
CA ILE A 70 -6.33 0.84 16.02
C ILE A 70 -5.72 0.65 14.63
N PHE A 71 -4.62 1.35 14.32
CA PHE A 71 -3.96 1.21 13.01
C PHE A 71 -3.40 -0.19 12.79
N VAL A 72 -2.84 -0.82 13.83
CA VAL A 72 -2.37 -2.21 13.75
C VAL A 72 -3.52 -3.16 13.44
N ILE A 73 -4.65 -3.05 14.15
CA ILE A 73 -5.84 -3.89 13.91
C ILE A 73 -6.39 -3.67 12.50
N LEU A 74 -6.56 -2.42 12.08
CA LEU A 74 -7.06 -2.09 10.74
C LEU A 74 -6.14 -2.64 9.65
N THR A 75 -4.83 -2.58 9.84
CA THR A 75 -3.89 -3.15 8.87
C THR A 75 -3.98 -4.67 8.82
N ILE A 76 -4.15 -5.35 9.95
CA ILE A 76 -4.33 -6.81 9.98
C ILE A 76 -5.62 -7.21 9.24
N ILE A 77 -6.73 -6.52 9.49
CA ILE A 77 -8.01 -6.76 8.79
C ILE A 77 -7.83 -6.54 7.28
N TYR A 78 -7.17 -5.44 6.90
CA TYR A 78 -6.86 -5.15 5.51
C TYR A 78 -6.01 -6.26 4.86
N LEU A 79 -4.92 -6.69 5.51
CA LEU A 79 -4.05 -7.75 4.99
C LEU A 79 -4.80 -9.07 4.81
N ALA A 80 -5.70 -9.42 5.74
CA ALA A 80 -6.57 -10.58 5.61
C ALA A 80 -7.50 -10.46 4.39
N ALA A 81 -8.09 -9.29 4.17
CA ALA A 81 -8.96 -9.04 3.02
C ALA A 81 -8.20 -9.12 1.68
N VAL A 82 -7.00 -8.54 1.60
CA VAL A 82 -6.16 -8.62 0.40
C VAL A 82 -5.68 -10.04 0.15
N PHE A 83 -5.29 -10.78 1.19
CA PHE A 83 -4.92 -12.18 1.05
C PHE A 83 -6.09 -13.01 0.49
N TRP A 84 -7.31 -12.81 1.02
CA TRP A 84 -8.51 -13.44 0.51
C TRP A 84 -8.78 -13.04 -0.95
N PHE A 85 -8.65 -11.75 -1.29
CA PHE A 85 -8.80 -11.24 -2.66
C PHE A 85 -7.79 -11.90 -3.60
N LEU A 86 -6.49 -11.87 -3.29
CA LEU A 86 -5.45 -12.47 -4.10
C LEU A 86 -5.63 -13.99 -4.24
N HIS A 87 -6.11 -14.68 -3.20
CA HIS A 87 -6.42 -16.10 -3.28
C HIS A 87 -7.53 -16.39 -4.30
N ARG A 88 -8.59 -15.57 -4.32
CA ARG A 88 -9.76 -15.71 -5.20
C ARG A 88 -9.52 -15.19 -6.61
N CYS A 89 -8.72 -14.17 -6.77
CA CYS A 89 -8.43 -13.52 -8.05
C CYS A 89 -7.84 -14.52 -9.06
N PRO A 90 -8.38 -14.62 -10.29
CA PRO A 90 -7.89 -15.57 -11.29
C PRO A 90 -6.45 -15.27 -11.72
N LYS A 91 -5.61 -16.34 -11.80
CA LYS A 91 -4.19 -16.28 -12.14
C LYS A 91 -4.00 -16.39 -13.66
N ASN A 92 -4.35 -15.33 -14.38
CA ASN A 92 -4.18 -15.24 -15.84
C ASN A 92 -3.90 -13.79 -16.27
N GLY A 93 -3.50 -13.60 -17.53
CA GLY A 93 -3.08 -12.30 -18.06
C GLY A 93 -4.12 -11.19 -17.92
N ARG A 94 -5.42 -11.50 -17.97
CA ARG A 94 -6.49 -10.51 -17.83
C ARG A 94 -6.47 -9.83 -16.47
N TYR A 95 -6.14 -10.57 -15.41
CA TYR A 95 -6.17 -10.10 -14.02
C TYR A 95 -4.81 -9.66 -13.48
N THR A 96 -3.75 -9.65 -14.31
CA THR A 96 -2.40 -9.24 -13.90
C THR A 96 -2.39 -7.84 -13.28
N LEU A 97 -3.15 -6.90 -13.85
CA LEU A 97 -3.24 -5.55 -13.32
C LEU A 97 -3.78 -5.52 -11.89
N LEU A 98 -4.83 -6.30 -11.59
CA LEU A 98 -5.39 -6.38 -10.23
C LEU A 98 -4.39 -7.01 -9.24
N HIS A 99 -3.61 -8.00 -9.66
CA HIS A 99 -2.52 -8.56 -8.86
C HIS A 99 -1.46 -7.52 -8.55
N ILE A 100 -1.01 -6.75 -9.55
CA ILE A 100 -0.04 -5.66 -9.36
C ILE A 100 -0.57 -4.60 -8.40
N ILE A 101 -1.79 -4.10 -8.63
CA ILE A 101 -2.41 -3.08 -7.77
C ILE A 101 -2.53 -3.58 -6.33
N ALA A 102 -3.01 -4.81 -6.12
CA ALA A 102 -3.13 -5.39 -4.78
C ALA A 102 -1.77 -5.55 -4.10
N SER A 103 -0.73 -5.94 -4.85
CA SER A 103 0.63 -6.08 -4.33
C SER A 103 1.24 -4.73 -3.95
N VAL A 104 1.07 -3.69 -4.78
CA VAL A 104 1.55 -2.33 -4.51
C VAL A 104 0.85 -1.73 -3.27
N LEU A 105 -0.48 -1.88 -3.20
CA LEU A 105 -1.28 -1.44 -2.05
C LEU A 105 -0.84 -2.16 -0.76
N THR A 106 -0.58 -3.46 -0.85
CA THR A 106 -0.09 -4.25 0.29
C THR A 106 1.29 -3.79 0.74
N ALA A 107 2.19 -3.48 -0.18
CA ALA A 107 3.52 -2.97 0.16
C ALA A 107 3.45 -1.65 0.92
N GLY A 108 2.58 -0.72 0.49
CA GLY A 108 2.35 0.54 1.21
C GLY A 108 1.78 0.31 2.62
N ALA A 109 0.78 -0.57 2.75
CA ALA A 109 0.24 -0.91 4.06
C ALA A 109 1.29 -1.55 4.98
N LEU A 110 2.11 -2.48 4.45
CA LEU A 110 3.18 -3.13 5.21
C LEU A 110 4.27 -2.15 5.64
N GLY A 111 4.68 -1.21 4.78
CA GLY A 111 5.67 -0.20 5.11
C GLY A 111 5.28 0.60 6.35
N ASN A 112 4.08 1.18 6.35
CA ASN A 112 3.55 1.93 7.49
C ASN A 112 3.20 1.05 8.71
N PHE A 113 2.89 -0.22 8.49
CA PHE A 113 2.65 -1.20 9.56
C PHE A 113 3.94 -1.55 10.32
N ILE A 114 5.03 -1.80 9.59
CA ILE A 114 6.35 -2.09 10.17
C ILE A 114 6.80 -0.95 11.08
N ASP A 115 6.67 0.31 10.63
CA ASP A 115 7.02 1.48 11.43
C ASP A 115 6.21 1.52 12.72
N ARG A 116 4.89 1.35 12.64
CA ARG A 116 4.02 1.35 13.82
C ARG A 116 4.35 0.22 14.80
N LEU A 117 4.74 -0.95 14.32
CA LEU A 117 5.14 -2.06 15.19
C LEU A 117 6.49 -1.81 15.86
N ARG A 118 7.46 -1.24 15.15
CA ARG A 118 8.83 -1.06 15.64
C ARG A 118 8.99 0.22 16.43
N LEU A 119 8.48 1.34 15.90
CA LEU A 119 8.74 2.68 16.41
C LEU A 119 7.57 3.26 17.21
N GLY A 120 6.34 2.79 16.96
CA GLY A 120 5.11 3.35 17.53
C GLY A 120 4.57 4.56 16.74
N TYR A 121 5.26 4.98 15.69
CA TYR A 121 4.86 6.05 14.78
C TYR A 121 5.28 5.67 13.34
N VAL A 122 4.87 6.47 12.35
CA VAL A 122 5.31 6.35 10.95
C VAL A 122 6.30 7.45 10.66
N VAL A 123 7.37 7.15 9.92
CA VAL A 123 8.33 8.15 9.44
C VAL A 123 7.80 8.75 8.15
N ASP A 124 7.42 10.03 8.19
CA ASP A 124 6.98 10.83 7.05
C ASP A 124 8.05 11.87 6.70
N PHE A 125 8.15 12.26 5.41
CA PHE A 125 9.23 13.16 5.02
C PHE A 125 9.02 13.97 3.74
N PHE A 126 8.10 13.67 2.87
CA PHE A 126 7.74 14.52 1.72
C PHE A 126 6.79 15.62 2.15
N TYR A 127 7.18 16.87 1.99
CA TYR A 127 6.37 18.00 2.39
C TYR A 127 6.21 19.04 1.28
N PHE A 128 4.98 19.23 0.81
CA PHE A 128 4.61 20.32 -0.08
C PHE A 128 4.24 21.56 0.74
N SER A 129 5.24 22.40 1.05
CA SER A 129 5.10 23.57 1.90
C SER A 129 4.21 24.65 1.28
N LEU A 130 4.17 24.76 -0.08
CA LEU A 130 3.35 25.74 -0.80
C LEU A 130 1.86 25.68 -0.42
N ILE A 131 1.33 24.48 -0.24
CA ILE A 131 -0.09 24.24 0.06
C ILE A 131 -0.31 23.68 1.47
N ASN A 132 0.74 23.64 2.28
CA ASN A 132 0.73 23.05 3.62
C ASN A 132 0.10 21.63 3.62
N PHE A 133 0.49 20.82 2.62
CA PHE A 133 -0.02 19.45 2.50
C PHE A 133 0.55 18.59 3.62
N PRO A 134 -0.23 17.65 4.20
CA PRO A 134 0.30 16.72 5.20
C PRO A 134 1.58 16.03 4.72
N VAL A 135 2.57 15.94 5.60
CA VAL A 135 3.82 15.23 5.30
C VAL A 135 3.49 13.76 5.07
N PHE A 136 4.11 13.13 4.08
CA PHE A 136 3.85 11.75 3.67
C PHE A 136 5.15 11.04 3.28
N ASN A 137 5.06 9.76 2.96
CA ASN A 137 6.19 8.90 2.63
C ASN A 137 5.96 8.06 1.37
N VAL A 138 6.90 7.18 1.03
CA VAL A 138 6.82 6.31 -0.15
C VAL A 138 5.68 5.30 -0.06
N ALA A 139 5.42 4.74 1.13
CA ALA A 139 4.30 3.83 1.35
C ALA A 139 2.95 4.50 1.04
N ASP A 140 2.78 5.78 1.41
CA ASP A 140 1.57 6.53 1.12
C ASP A 140 1.38 6.76 -0.38
N ILE A 141 2.47 6.99 -1.13
CA ILE A 141 2.43 7.05 -2.61
C ILE A 141 1.91 5.72 -3.16
N PHE A 142 2.41 4.58 -2.67
CA PHE A 142 1.93 3.26 -3.10
C PHE A 142 0.43 3.08 -2.83
N VAL A 143 -0.05 3.52 -1.67
CA VAL A 143 -1.47 3.48 -1.33
C VAL A 143 -2.29 4.33 -2.31
N VAL A 144 -1.90 5.58 -2.54
CA VAL A 144 -2.64 6.52 -3.40
C VAL A 144 -2.69 6.03 -4.85
N ILE A 145 -1.56 5.63 -5.45
CA ILE A 145 -1.54 5.13 -6.83
C ILE A 145 -2.34 3.84 -6.98
N SER A 146 -2.39 3.00 -5.95
CA SER A 146 -3.19 1.79 -5.95
C SER A 146 -4.69 2.11 -5.91
N PHE A 147 -5.14 3.06 -5.09
CA PHE A 147 -6.54 3.50 -5.08
C PHE A 147 -6.96 4.10 -6.42
N ILE A 148 -6.10 4.91 -7.04
CA ILE A 148 -6.33 5.42 -8.41
C ILE A 148 -6.44 4.23 -9.39
N GLY A 149 -5.52 3.28 -9.30
CA GLY A 149 -5.52 2.07 -10.14
C GLY A 149 -6.78 1.23 -9.97
N ILE A 150 -7.28 1.05 -8.74
CA ILE A 150 -8.55 0.38 -8.46
C ILE A 150 -9.72 1.13 -9.11
N ALA A 151 -9.80 2.44 -8.92
CA ALA A 151 -10.85 3.26 -9.50
C ALA A 151 -10.86 3.17 -11.04
N VAL A 152 -9.71 3.33 -11.68
CA VAL A 152 -9.56 3.18 -13.13
C VAL A 152 -9.93 1.77 -13.58
N SER A 153 -9.54 0.75 -12.83
CA SER A 153 -9.86 -0.64 -13.14
C SER A 153 -11.36 -0.89 -13.15
N ILE A 154 -12.08 -0.41 -12.13
CA ILE A 154 -13.53 -0.60 -12.01
C ILE A 154 -14.29 0.24 -13.04
N LEU A 155 -13.87 1.47 -13.29
CA LEU A 155 -14.62 2.38 -14.16
C LEU A 155 -14.37 2.14 -15.65
N PHE A 156 -13.18 1.67 -16.04
CA PHE A 156 -12.77 1.68 -17.46
C PHE A 156 -12.21 0.36 -17.99
N ILE A 157 -11.79 -0.57 -17.13
CA ILE A 157 -11.02 -1.75 -17.59
C ILE A 157 -11.81 -3.05 -17.46
N TYR A 158 -12.48 -3.27 -16.32
CA TYR A 158 -13.19 -4.51 -16.04
C TYR A 158 -14.70 -4.30 -16.04
N LYS A 159 -15.44 -5.33 -16.44
CA LYS A 159 -16.90 -5.37 -16.37
C LYS A 159 -17.34 -6.05 -15.06
N ASP A 160 -18.58 -5.81 -14.66
CA ASP A 160 -19.12 -6.35 -13.41
C ASP A 160 -19.07 -7.89 -13.33
N ASP A 161 -19.29 -8.57 -14.45
CA ASP A 161 -19.23 -10.02 -14.56
C ASP A 161 -17.82 -10.58 -14.35
N GLU A 162 -16.78 -9.80 -14.61
CA GLU A 162 -15.40 -10.19 -14.39
C GLU A 162 -15.02 -10.22 -12.89
N PHE A 163 -15.85 -9.66 -12.01
CA PHE A 163 -15.70 -9.73 -10.55
C PHE A 163 -16.49 -10.87 -9.91
N GLU A 164 -17.13 -11.76 -10.66
CA GLU A 164 -17.86 -12.91 -10.12
C GLU A 164 -17.01 -13.79 -9.15
N PHE A 165 -15.68 -13.78 -9.28
CA PHE A 165 -14.78 -14.51 -8.38
C PHE A 165 -14.85 -14.01 -6.93
N LEU A 166 -15.36 -12.79 -6.67
CA LEU A 166 -15.58 -12.22 -5.33
C LEU A 166 -16.91 -12.68 -4.73
N SER A 167 -17.84 -13.27 -5.54
CA SER A 167 -19.15 -13.70 -5.05
C SER A 167 -19.00 -14.81 -4.00
N ILE A 168 -19.62 -14.60 -2.84
CA ILE A 168 -19.70 -15.59 -1.76
C ILE A 168 -20.81 -16.62 -2.03
N ARG A 169 -21.77 -16.30 -2.92
CA ARG A 169 -22.85 -17.23 -3.29
C ARG A 169 -22.29 -18.39 -4.11
N LYS A 170 -22.44 -19.60 -3.61
CA LYS A 170 -22.34 -20.83 -4.44
C LYS A 170 -23.32 -20.68 -5.59
N LYS A 171 -22.87 -20.79 -6.86
CA LYS A 171 -23.77 -21.04 -7.97
C LYS A 171 -24.61 -22.26 -7.61
N GLU A 172 -25.92 -22.10 -7.40
CA GLU A 172 -26.82 -23.22 -7.43
C GLU A 172 -26.65 -23.85 -8.81
N SER A 173 -26.19 -25.10 -8.82
CA SER A 173 -26.13 -25.93 -10.02
C SER A 173 -27.54 -25.99 -10.56
N LYS A 174 -27.81 -25.25 -11.65
CA LYS A 174 -29.00 -25.55 -12.46
C LYS A 174 -28.83 -26.95 -13.04
N ALA A 175 -29.47 -27.93 -12.38
CA ALA A 175 -29.72 -29.27 -12.93
C ALA A 175 -30.61 -29.17 -14.15
#